data_4c280723ebf9dfbea8a0675177a596e8
#
_entry.id   4c280723ebf9dfbea8a0675177a596e8
#
_cell.length_a   1.000
_cell.length_b   1.000
_cell.length_c   1.000
_cell.angle_alpha   90.00
_cell.angle_beta   90.00
_cell.angle_gamma   90.00
#
_symmetry.space_group_name_H-M   'P 1'
#
loop_
_entity.id
_entity.type
_entity.pdbx_description
1 polymer ?
#
loop_
_entity_poly.entity_id
_entity_poly.type
_entity_poly.pdbx_seq_one_letter_code
_entity_poly.pdbx_strand_id
1 'polypeptide(L)'
;MSHPHPQGNRYFVPLVQTDFQRLEHAAYLKGLLKPFKGKGELEDWADQCRALRDDLIELAERRVLGQARGYPFTLLGVHLAQQATSAGTTFLRWRNLDRSSMGVPLWEQAMLSSATPDTLVDDLYAQELQRIALNMQISLTHSIARQAFECAEKMARAEMIYLQRADRQRLTTEEESP
;
A
#
# COMPACT_ATOMS: atom_id res chain seq x y z
N MET A 1 -4.92 -23.82 -25.73
CA MET A 1 -3.67 -24.60 -25.65
C MET A 1 -2.61 -23.74 -24.99
N SER A 2 -2.39 -23.97 -23.70
CA SER A 2 -1.39 -23.24 -22.92
C SER A 2 -0.03 -23.85 -23.22
N HIS A 3 0.84 -23.11 -23.87
CA HIS A 3 2.24 -23.51 -24.03
C HIS A 3 2.94 -23.42 -22.67
N PRO A 4 3.56 -24.48 -22.18
CA PRO A 4 4.43 -24.37 -21.03
C PRO A 4 5.67 -23.59 -21.46
N HIS A 5 5.85 -22.38 -20.93
CA HIS A 5 7.11 -21.68 -21.04
C HIS A 5 8.20 -22.51 -20.35
N PRO A 6 9.38 -22.67 -20.97
CA PRO A 6 10.50 -23.35 -20.33
C PRO A 6 10.84 -22.58 -19.04
N GLN A 7 10.93 -23.31 -17.93
CA GLN A 7 11.39 -22.78 -16.65
C GLN A 7 12.90 -22.46 -16.76
N GLY A 8 13.22 -21.35 -17.42
CA GLY A 8 14.53 -20.75 -17.33
C GLY A 8 14.80 -20.27 -15.92
N ASN A 9 16.04 -20.29 -15.47
CA ASN A 9 16.46 -19.74 -14.17
C ASN A 9 15.93 -18.30 -14.01
N ARG A 10 14.86 -18.15 -13.23
CA ARG A 10 14.32 -16.83 -12.89
C ARG A 10 15.15 -16.22 -11.77
N TYR A 11 15.52 -14.96 -11.92
CA TYR A 11 16.25 -14.18 -10.92
C TYR A 11 15.36 -13.38 -9.99
N PHE A 12 14.07 -13.24 -10.34
CA PHE A 12 13.06 -12.56 -9.54
C PHE A 12 11.97 -13.55 -9.12
N VAL A 13 11.71 -13.61 -7.81
CA VAL A 13 10.64 -14.41 -7.22
C VAL A 13 9.50 -13.47 -6.85
N PRO A 14 8.35 -13.53 -7.55
CA PRO A 14 7.17 -12.75 -7.21
C PRO A 14 6.66 -13.04 -5.79
N LEU A 15 5.93 -12.09 -5.22
CA LEU A 15 5.23 -12.30 -3.96
C LEU A 15 4.14 -13.36 -4.13
N VAL A 16 3.98 -14.20 -3.10
CA VAL A 16 2.93 -15.22 -3.03
C VAL A 16 1.98 -14.93 -1.86
N GLN A 17 0.84 -15.59 -1.82
CA GLN A 17 -0.20 -15.35 -0.82
C GLN A 17 0.34 -15.41 0.63
N THR A 18 1.27 -16.30 0.91
CA THR A 18 1.89 -16.44 2.24
C THR A 18 2.72 -15.22 2.66
N ASP A 19 3.26 -14.44 1.71
CA ASP A 19 3.98 -13.20 2.02
C ASP A 19 3.02 -12.17 2.62
N PHE A 20 1.80 -12.05 2.07
CA PHE A 20 0.75 -11.14 2.59
C PHE A 20 0.13 -11.66 3.90
N GLN A 21 -0.08 -12.97 4.03
CA GLN A 21 -0.63 -13.57 5.26
C GLN A 21 0.26 -13.38 6.48
N ARG A 22 1.56 -13.18 6.28
CA ARG A 22 2.53 -12.91 7.35
C ARG A 22 2.46 -11.46 7.86
N LEU A 23 1.78 -10.56 7.17
CA LEU A 23 1.60 -9.18 7.60
C LEU A 23 0.61 -9.14 8.76
N GLU A 24 1.01 -8.57 9.87
CA GLU A 24 0.27 -8.58 11.14
C GLU A 24 -1.17 -8.08 10.98
N HIS A 25 -1.37 -7.04 10.18
CA HIS A 25 -2.67 -6.37 10.06
C HIS A 25 -3.48 -6.76 8.81
N ALA A 26 -3.08 -7.81 8.06
CA ALA A 26 -3.78 -8.23 6.84
C ALA A 26 -5.26 -8.58 7.07
N ALA A 27 -5.59 -9.13 8.24
CA ALA A 27 -6.95 -9.53 8.61
C ALA A 27 -7.88 -8.32 8.84
N TYR A 28 -7.35 -7.12 9.09
CA TYR A 28 -8.14 -5.95 9.46
C TYR A 28 -8.97 -5.36 8.31
N LEU A 29 -8.64 -5.66 7.07
CA LEU A 29 -9.50 -5.29 5.94
C LEU A 29 -10.88 -5.97 6.02
N LYS A 30 -10.98 -7.13 6.65
CA LYS A 30 -12.28 -7.79 6.92
C LYS A 30 -13.14 -7.02 7.92
N GLY A 31 -12.53 -6.14 8.71
CA GLY A 31 -13.22 -5.32 9.70
C GLY A 31 -13.94 -4.09 9.13
N LEU A 32 -13.84 -3.85 7.81
CA LEU A 32 -14.49 -2.69 7.17
C LEU A 32 -16.02 -2.78 7.23
N LEU A 33 -16.58 -3.98 7.06
CA LEU A 33 -18.02 -4.21 6.98
C LEU A 33 -18.60 -4.56 8.36
N LYS A 34 -18.48 -3.64 9.31
CA LYS A 34 -19.05 -3.76 10.66
C LYS A 34 -19.66 -2.44 11.12
N PRO A 35 -20.61 -2.46 12.08
CA PRO A 35 -21.10 -1.25 12.70
C PRO A 35 -20.03 -0.67 13.66
N PHE A 36 -19.40 0.43 13.27
CA PHE A 36 -18.48 1.15 14.16
C PHE A 36 -19.28 1.91 15.23
N LYS A 37 -18.99 1.68 16.51
CA LYS A 37 -19.75 2.22 17.64
C LYS A 37 -19.39 3.65 18.02
N GLY A 38 -18.23 4.15 17.57
CA GLY A 38 -17.77 5.48 17.88
C GLY A 38 -16.42 5.79 17.27
N LYS A 39 -15.91 7.01 17.56
CA LYS A 39 -14.64 7.49 17.01
C LYS A 39 -13.45 6.58 17.31
N GLY A 40 -13.39 6.04 18.54
CA GLY A 40 -12.25 5.20 18.99
C GLY A 40 -12.07 3.96 18.14
N GLU A 41 -13.14 3.26 17.78
CA GLU A 41 -13.06 2.11 16.89
C GLU A 41 -12.58 2.46 15.48
N LEU A 42 -12.93 3.63 14.98
CA LEU A 42 -12.47 4.12 13.68
C LEU A 42 -11.00 4.57 13.71
N GLU A 43 -10.58 5.23 14.80
CA GLU A 43 -9.18 5.60 15.01
C GLU A 43 -8.28 4.35 15.07
N ASP A 44 -8.66 3.36 15.88
CA ASP A 44 -7.94 2.08 15.98
C ASP A 44 -7.85 1.39 14.62
N TRP A 45 -8.94 1.38 13.87
CA TRP A 45 -8.94 0.77 12.54
C TRP A 45 -8.09 1.56 11.53
N ALA A 46 -8.11 2.89 11.60
CA ALA A 46 -7.23 3.74 10.78
C ALA A 46 -5.75 3.47 11.06
N ASP A 47 -5.38 3.30 12.34
CA ASP A 47 -4.01 3.00 12.74
C ASP A 47 -3.58 1.61 12.25
N GLN A 48 -4.47 0.62 12.31
CA GLN A 48 -4.23 -0.71 11.77
C GLN A 48 -4.04 -0.70 10.25
N CYS A 49 -4.84 0.11 9.52
CA CYS A 49 -4.66 0.28 8.09
C CYS A 49 -3.34 1.01 7.74
N ARG A 50 -2.91 1.98 8.57
CA ARG A 50 -1.58 2.61 8.41
C ARG A 50 -0.47 1.60 8.62
N ALA A 51 -0.54 0.81 9.67
CA ALA A 51 0.44 -0.25 9.94
C ALA A 51 0.51 -1.24 8.78
N LEU A 52 -0.63 -1.66 8.24
CA LEU A 52 -0.67 -2.54 7.06
C LEU A 52 -0.02 -1.89 5.83
N ARG A 53 -0.26 -0.61 5.59
CA ARG A 53 0.41 0.14 4.52
C ARG A 53 1.93 0.13 4.70
N ASP A 54 2.41 0.38 5.91
CA ASP A 54 3.84 0.42 6.22
C ASP A 54 4.47 -0.97 6.08
N ASP A 55 3.78 -2.02 6.50
CA ASP A 55 4.17 -3.42 6.29
C ASP A 55 4.27 -3.76 4.80
N LEU A 56 3.34 -3.28 3.97
CA LEU A 56 3.41 -3.46 2.50
C LEU A 56 4.61 -2.74 1.88
N ILE A 57 4.94 -1.54 2.36
CA ILE A 57 6.12 -0.79 1.91
C ILE A 57 7.39 -1.54 2.31
N GLU A 58 7.47 -2.05 3.52
CA GLU A 58 8.60 -2.85 3.99
C GLU A 58 8.72 -4.18 3.21
N LEU A 59 7.59 -4.83 2.94
CA LEU A 59 7.56 -6.04 2.12
C LEU A 59 8.10 -5.77 0.71
N ALA A 60 7.68 -4.66 0.09
CA ALA A 60 8.18 -4.24 -1.21
C ALA A 60 9.71 -3.99 -1.19
N GLU A 61 10.22 -3.33 -0.16
CA GLU A 61 11.66 -3.07 0.00
C GLU A 61 12.45 -4.38 0.14
N ARG A 62 12.05 -5.24 1.05
CA ARG A 62 12.80 -6.48 1.34
C ARG A 62 12.72 -7.51 0.22
N ARG A 63 11.50 -7.75 -0.31
CA ARG A 63 11.25 -8.89 -1.21
C ARG A 63 11.35 -8.51 -2.68
N VAL A 64 10.97 -7.32 -3.07
CA VAL A 64 10.98 -6.90 -4.47
C VAL A 64 12.24 -6.11 -4.79
N LEU A 65 12.48 -5.01 -4.10
CA LEU A 65 13.64 -4.17 -4.36
C LEU A 65 14.95 -4.84 -3.97
N GLY A 66 14.95 -5.64 -2.90
CA GLY A 66 16.12 -6.43 -2.50
C GLY A 66 16.62 -7.35 -3.63
N GLN A 67 15.72 -7.95 -4.39
CA GLN A 67 16.05 -8.76 -5.56
C GLN A 67 16.36 -7.89 -6.80
N ALA A 68 15.54 -6.89 -7.07
CA ALA A 68 15.67 -6.05 -8.27
C ALA A 68 16.97 -5.21 -8.30
N ARG A 69 17.58 -4.97 -7.15
CA ARG A 69 18.87 -4.28 -7.01
C ARG A 69 20.07 -5.21 -7.07
N GLY A 70 19.86 -6.52 -7.12
CA GLY A 70 20.90 -7.53 -7.18
C GLY A 70 21.32 -7.89 -8.61
N TYR A 71 22.43 -8.64 -8.72
CA TYR A 71 22.82 -9.27 -9.99
C TYR A 71 21.75 -10.28 -10.41
N PRO A 72 21.37 -10.37 -11.71
CA PRO A 72 21.97 -9.68 -12.87
C PRO A 72 21.28 -8.34 -13.22
N PHE A 73 20.27 -7.87 -12.49
CA PHE A 73 19.52 -6.64 -12.81
C PHE A 73 20.39 -5.38 -12.71
N THR A 74 21.45 -5.41 -11.91
CA THR A 74 22.45 -4.32 -11.83
C THR A 74 23.16 -4.03 -13.16
N LEU A 75 23.09 -4.95 -14.13
CA LEU A 75 23.65 -4.76 -15.46
C LEU A 75 22.73 -3.97 -16.40
N LEU A 76 21.47 -3.73 -16.00
CA LEU A 76 20.50 -3.01 -16.80
C LEU A 76 20.62 -1.51 -16.58
N GLY A 77 20.25 -0.73 -17.61
CA GLY A 77 20.22 0.74 -17.55
C GLY A 77 19.05 1.31 -16.73
N VAL A 78 18.15 0.46 -16.23
CA VAL A 78 16.98 0.81 -15.46
C VAL A 78 16.85 -0.10 -14.24
N HIS A 79 16.22 0.41 -13.18
CA HIS A 79 15.95 -0.37 -11.97
C HIS A 79 14.69 0.13 -11.27
N LEU A 80 14.09 -0.73 -10.46
CA LEU A 80 13.03 -0.35 -9.53
C LEU A 80 13.60 0.38 -8.31
N ALA A 81 12.93 1.45 -7.91
CA ALA A 81 13.26 2.23 -6.71
C ALA A 81 12.00 2.66 -5.97
N GLN A 82 12.15 2.98 -4.69
CA GLN A 82 11.11 3.63 -3.92
C GLN A 82 11.11 5.13 -4.16
N GLN A 83 9.92 5.71 -4.15
CA GLN A 83 9.72 7.14 -4.16
C GLN A 83 8.65 7.54 -3.14
N ALA A 84 9.05 8.35 -2.16
CA ALA A 84 8.11 9.00 -1.27
C ALA A 84 7.28 10.04 -2.03
N THR A 85 6.03 10.20 -1.64
CA THR A 85 5.09 11.17 -2.21
C THR A 85 4.74 12.25 -1.19
N SER A 86 4.28 13.40 -1.67
CA SER A 86 3.75 14.48 -0.82
C SER A 86 2.52 14.06 -0.01
N ALA A 87 1.81 13.01 -0.42
CA ALA A 87 0.66 12.47 0.30
C ALA A 87 1.05 11.60 1.53
N GLY A 88 2.34 11.47 1.84
CA GLY A 88 2.82 10.71 3.01
C GLY A 88 2.84 9.20 2.81
N THR A 89 2.98 8.73 1.58
CA THR A 89 3.16 7.32 1.26
C THR A 89 4.34 7.10 0.30
N THR A 90 4.63 5.86 -0.03
CA THR A 90 5.77 5.48 -0.87
C THR A 90 5.31 4.52 -1.96
N PHE A 91 5.79 4.75 -3.18
CA PHE A 91 5.50 3.88 -4.33
C PHE A 91 6.78 3.36 -4.98
N LEU A 92 6.65 2.24 -5.70
CA LEU A 92 7.69 1.70 -6.57
C LEU A 92 7.64 2.39 -7.93
N ARG A 93 8.81 2.81 -8.43
CA ARG A 93 8.93 3.43 -9.75
C ARG A 93 10.19 2.95 -10.47
N TRP A 94 10.09 2.82 -11.78
CA TRP A 94 11.25 2.61 -12.63
C TRP A 94 12.07 3.90 -12.72
N ARG A 95 13.39 3.76 -12.62
CA ARG A 95 14.34 4.85 -12.75
C ARG A 95 15.53 4.43 -13.60
N ASN A 96 16.10 5.37 -14.34
CA ASN A 96 17.41 5.18 -14.93
C ASN A 96 18.52 5.36 -13.88
N LEU A 97 19.75 4.96 -14.23
CA LEU A 97 20.87 4.90 -13.29
C LEU A 97 21.26 6.29 -12.75
N ASP A 98 21.20 7.32 -13.58
CA ASP A 98 21.53 8.70 -13.20
C ASP A 98 20.36 9.44 -12.52
N ARG A 99 19.22 8.77 -12.36
CA ARG A 99 17.98 9.29 -11.74
C ARG A 99 17.37 10.52 -12.45
N SER A 100 17.77 10.81 -13.68
CA SER A 100 17.23 11.92 -14.46
C SER A 100 15.82 11.68 -14.97
N SER A 101 15.42 10.40 -15.10
CA SER A 101 14.12 9.99 -15.62
C SER A 101 13.50 8.90 -14.75
N MET A 102 12.15 8.85 -14.76
CA MET A 102 11.38 7.83 -14.06
C MET A 102 10.10 7.49 -14.82
N GLY A 103 9.56 6.34 -14.54
CA GLY A 103 8.25 5.89 -15.01
C GLY A 103 8.28 4.65 -15.89
N VAL A 104 7.08 4.23 -16.27
CA VAL A 104 6.84 3.01 -17.07
C VAL A 104 7.55 3.03 -18.43
N PRO A 105 7.67 4.19 -19.14
CA PRO A 105 8.39 4.21 -20.42
C PRO A 105 9.83 3.68 -20.35
N LEU A 106 10.50 3.81 -19.21
CA LEU A 106 11.85 3.25 -19.01
C LEU A 106 11.84 1.72 -19.04
N TRP A 107 10.83 1.10 -18.40
CA TRP A 107 10.64 -0.35 -18.45
C TRP A 107 10.27 -0.84 -19.84
N GLU A 108 9.35 -0.12 -20.53
CA GLU A 108 8.96 -0.45 -21.91
C GLU A 108 10.16 -0.43 -22.85
N GLN A 109 11.01 0.58 -22.74
CA GLN A 109 12.25 0.68 -23.53
C GLN A 109 13.20 -0.48 -23.21
N ALA A 110 13.36 -0.84 -21.93
CA ALA A 110 14.19 -1.97 -21.54
C ALA A 110 13.66 -3.29 -22.08
N MET A 111 12.35 -3.51 -22.02
CA MET A 111 11.69 -4.71 -22.55
C MET A 111 11.85 -4.88 -24.07
N LEU A 112 11.81 -3.78 -24.80
CA LEU A 112 11.90 -3.76 -26.26
C LEU A 112 13.34 -3.66 -26.79
N SER A 113 14.31 -3.44 -25.92
CA SER A 113 15.72 -3.28 -26.28
C SER A 113 16.37 -4.61 -26.56
N SER A 114 17.04 -4.71 -27.72
CA SER A 114 17.90 -5.86 -28.05
C SER A 114 19.14 -5.98 -27.13
N ALA A 115 19.48 -4.95 -26.36
CA ALA A 115 20.56 -4.99 -25.37
C ALA A 115 20.14 -5.67 -24.05
N THR A 116 18.85 -5.84 -23.82
CA THR A 116 18.35 -6.60 -22.66
C THR A 116 18.46 -8.10 -22.94
N PRO A 117 19.13 -8.86 -22.09
CA PRO A 117 19.22 -10.32 -22.28
C PRO A 117 17.84 -10.98 -22.23
N ASP A 118 17.55 -11.86 -23.18
CA ASP A 118 16.29 -12.61 -23.25
C ASP A 118 15.99 -13.37 -21.94
N THR A 119 17.03 -13.83 -21.25
CA THR A 119 16.90 -14.54 -19.96
C THR A 119 16.32 -13.67 -18.83
N LEU A 120 16.30 -12.34 -18.98
CA LEU A 120 15.77 -11.40 -17.97
C LEU A 120 14.38 -10.88 -18.31
N VAL A 121 13.86 -11.15 -19.49
CA VAL A 121 12.57 -10.59 -19.94
C VAL A 121 11.41 -11.02 -19.05
N ASP A 122 11.35 -12.32 -18.70
CA ASP A 122 10.32 -12.85 -17.80
C ASP A 122 10.42 -12.25 -16.40
N ASP A 123 11.62 -12.06 -15.88
CA ASP A 123 11.87 -11.47 -14.58
C ASP A 123 11.49 -9.97 -14.55
N LEU A 124 11.83 -9.21 -15.59
CA LEU A 124 11.44 -7.82 -15.73
C LEU A 124 9.91 -7.66 -15.82
N TYR A 125 9.25 -8.56 -16.53
CA TYR A 125 7.80 -8.61 -16.58
C TYR A 125 7.20 -8.92 -15.20
N ALA A 126 7.73 -9.88 -14.48
CA ALA A 126 7.30 -10.20 -13.12
C ALA A 126 7.50 -9.02 -12.15
N GLN A 127 8.61 -8.29 -12.26
CA GLN A 127 8.86 -7.07 -11.47
C GLN A 127 7.82 -5.98 -11.76
N GLU A 128 7.43 -5.78 -13.02
CA GLU A 128 6.40 -4.80 -13.39
C GLU A 128 5.03 -5.18 -12.82
N LEU A 129 4.64 -6.45 -12.90
CA LEU A 129 3.39 -6.92 -12.30
C LEU A 129 3.39 -6.70 -10.77
N GLN A 130 4.49 -6.96 -10.09
CA GLN A 130 4.63 -6.69 -8.66
C GLN A 130 4.54 -5.20 -8.35
N ARG A 131 5.19 -4.34 -9.14
CA ARG A 131 5.11 -2.89 -8.99
C ARG A 131 3.66 -2.40 -9.09
N ILE A 132 2.94 -2.85 -10.11
CA ILE A 132 1.53 -2.46 -10.33
C ILE A 132 0.67 -2.88 -9.13
N ALA A 133 0.76 -4.14 -8.73
CA ALA A 133 -0.06 -4.69 -7.66
C ALA A 133 0.25 -4.04 -6.30
N LEU A 134 1.52 -3.92 -5.93
CA LEU A 134 1.94 -3.31 -4.67
C LEU A 134 1.57 -1.83 -4.60
N ASN A 135 1.78 -1.07 -5.67
CA ASN A 135 1.40 0.34 -5.69
C ASN A 135 -0.12 0.52 -5.49
N MET A 136 -0.94 -0.33 -6.10
CA MET A 136 -2.39 -0.34 -5.85
C MET A 136 -2.71 -0.66 -4.39
N GLN A 137 -2.12 -1.72 -3.83
CA GLN A 137 -2.37 -2.16 -2.46
C GLN A 137 -1.95 -1.09 -1.44
N ILE A 138 -0.78 -0.49 -1.60
CA ILE A 138 -0.28 0.61 -0.77
C ILE A 138 -1.21 1.83 -0.88
N SER A 139 -1.62 2.19 -2.10
CA SER A 139 -2.50 3.33 -2.34
C SER A 139 -3.87 3.15 -1.68
N LEU A 140 -4.47 1.97 -1.84
CA LEU A 140 -5.78 1.67 -1.26
C LEU A 140 -5.74 1.64 0.27
N THR A 141 -4.76 0.98 0.88
CA THR A 141 -4.62 0.94 2.33
C THR A 141 -4.36 2.32 2.93
N HIS A 142 -3.56 3.16 2.25
CA HIS A 142 -3.36 4.54 2.64
C HIS A 142 -4.66 5.36 2.58
N SER A 143 -5.43 5.23 1.50
CA SER A 143 -6.71 5.91 1.32
C SER A 143 -7.74 5.48 2.35
N ILE A 144 -7.84 4.18 2.64
CA ILE A 144 -8.73 3.64 3.68
C ILE A 144 -8.39 4.22 5.04
N ALA A 145 -7.11 4.23 5.42
CA ALA A 145 -6.65 4.79 6.69
C ALA A 145 -7.02 6.27 6.83
N ARG A 146 -6.81 7.07 5.77
CA ARG A 146 -7.17 8.48 5.76
C ARG A 146 -8.68 8.69 5.90
N GLN A 147 -9.48 7.96 5.14
CA GLN A 147 -10.94 8.06 5.20
C GLN A 147 -11.48 7.63 6.56
N ALA A 148 -10.94 6.57 7.16
CA ALA A 148 -11.34 6.13 8.50
C ALA A 148 -11.05 7.20 9.55
N PHE A 149 -9.90 7.84 9.47
CA PHE A 149 -9.54 8.94 10.38
C PHE A 149 -10.46 10.16 10.21
N GLU A 150 -10.73 10.57 8.97
CA GLU A 150 -11.70 11.66 8.68
C GLU A 150 -13.10 11.32 9.19
N CYS A 151 -13.53 10.06 9.13
CA CYS A 151 -14.81 9.61 9.71
C CYS A 151 -14.79 9.63 11.22
N ALA A 152 -13.68 9.27 11.87
CA ALA A 152 -13.52 9.36 13.32
C ALA A 152 -13.68 10.82 13.82
N GLU A 153 -13.12 11.80 13.11
CA GLU A 153 -13.29 13.22 13.41
C GLU A 153 -14.76 13.66 13.29
N LYS A 154 -15.48 13.17 12.27
CA LYS A 154 -16.92 13.44 12.10
C LYS A 154 -17.73 12.82 13.24
N MET A 155 -17.41 11.61 13.67
CA MET A 155 -18.06 10.98 14.83
C MET A 155 -17.77 11.74 16.12
N ALA A 156 -16.55 12.20 16.34
CA ALA A 156 -16.18 13.02 17.48
C ALA A 156 -17.01 14.33 17.55
N ARG A 157 -17.20 14.97 16.39
CA ARG A 157 -18.04 16.17 16.30
C ARG A 157 -19.50 15.86 16.61
N ALA A 158 -20.04 14.76 16.08
CA ALA A 158 -21.42 14.33 16.35
C ALA A 158 -21.63 14.03 17.84
N GLU A 159 -20.68 13.35 18.49
CA GLU A 159 -20.70 13.06 19.92
C GLU A 159 -20.69 14.35 20.76
N MET A 160 -19.83 15.31 20.39
CA MET A 160 -19.78 16.61 21.08
C MET A 160 -21.13 17.34 21.05
N ILE A 161 -21.80 17.38 19.90
CA ILE A 161 -23.12 18.00 19.77
C ILE A 161 -24.17 17.26 20.58
N TYR A 162 -24.13 15.92 20.57
CA TYR A 162 -25.03 15.11 21.40
C TYR A 162 -24.85 15.39 22.89
N LEU A 163 -23.61 15.43 23.39
CA LEU A 163 -23.31 15.72 24.78
C LEU A 163 -23.78 17.14 25.20
N GLN A 164 -23.54 18.15 24.36
CA GLN A 164 -24.03 19.48 24.60
C GLN A 164 -25.57 19.54 24.73
N ARG A 165 -26.28 18.75 23.95
CA ARG A 165 -27.75 18.66 24.05
C ARG A 165 -28.19 17.94 25.31
N ALA A 166 -27.53 16.83 25.65
CA ALA A 166 -27.82 16.04 26.85
C ALA A 166 -27.60 16.86 28.12
N ASP A 167 -26.53 17.66 28.20
CA ASP A 167 -26.24 18.53 29.35
C ASP A 167 -27.28 19.63 29.53
N ARG A 168 -27.73 20.26 28.44
CA ARG A 168 -28.83 21.26 28.51
C ARG A 168 -30.11 20.64 29.05
N GLN A 169 -30.44 19.41 28.65
CA GLN A 169 -31.63 18.72 29.14
C GLN A 169 -31.55 18.42 30.64
N ARG A 170 -30.38 18.04 31.16
CA ARG A 170 -30.16 17.82 32.59
C ARG A 170 -30.35 19.09 33.40
N LEU A 171 -29.76 20.20 32.96
CA LEU A 171 -29.88 21.49 33.64
C LEU A 171 -31.34 21.99 33.72
N THR A 172 -32.10 21.83 32.63
CA THR A 172 -33.54 22.22 32.63
C THR A 172 -34.38 21.33 33.53
N THR A 173 -34.04 20.05 33.68
CA THR A 173 -34.76 19.11 34.55
C THR A 173 -34.45 19.37 36.04
N GLU A 174 -33.25 19.83 36.38
CA GLU A 174 -32.85 20.20 37.75
C GLU A 174 -33.48 21.52 38.19
N GLU A 175 -33.73 22.50 37.29
CA GLU A 175 -34.39 23.74 37.57
C GLU A 175 -35.94 23.61 37.75
N GLU A 176 -36.53 22.54 37.17
CA GLU A 176 -37.97 22.27 37.28
C GLU A 176 -38.34 21.32 38.43
N SER A 177 -37.37 20.85 39.23
CA SER A 177 -37.62 20.02 40.42
C SER A 177 -37.74 20.92 41.65
N PRO A 178 -38.95 21.03 42.29
CA PRO A 178 -39.19 21.89 43.43
C PRO A 178 -38.50 21.43 44.71
#